data_330f5a63acdd544d1185449b8e361250
#
_entry.id   330f5a63acdd544d1185449b8e361250
#
_cell.length_a   1.000
_cell.length_b   1.000
_cell.length_c   1.000
_cell.angle_alpha   90.00
_cell.angle_beta   90.00
_cell.angle_gamma   90.00
#
_symmetry.space_group_name_H-M   'P 1'
#
loop_
_entity.id
_entity.type
_entity.pdbx_description
1 polymer ?
#
loop_
_entity_poly.entity_id
_entity_poly.type
_entity_poly.pdbx_seq_one_letter_code
_entity_poly.pdbx_strand_id
1 'polypeptide(L)'
;WPAKENMNKVTFGFSLSKRQGNHLRKLLEKDKPVKLKAKVEARLFAGNLDVVTATIQGSPKQNEEVFLIAHLCHPKPSANDNASGSGLLLEIARSVQTLIETGRTPRPSRTIRFIWVPETFGTIAYLHSHEELPSRLVAGVNLDMVGQDQELCKSSLLLDRTPDSLPSYLNDLVLSLTERSVKEFDPTTGFGSAST
;
A
#
# COMPACT_ATOMS: atom_id res chain seq x y z
N TRP A 1 8.85 2.87 15.51
CA TRP A 1 10.21 2.41 15.67
C TRP A 1 10.89 3.25 16.75
N PRO A 2 11.73 2.67 17.63
CA PRO A 2 12.47 3.44 18.61
C PRO A 2 13.45 4.40 17.92
N ALA A 3 13.72 5.55 18.52
CA ALA A 3 14.74 6.46 18.04
C ALA A 3 16.12 5.76 17.98
N LYS A 4 16.98 6.18 17.05
CA LYS A 4 18.25 5.51 16.73
C LYS A 4 19.12 5.28 17.99
N GLU A 5 19.15 6.24 18.90
CA GLU A 5 19.88 6.18 20.17
C GLU A 5 19.31 5.16 21.16
N ASN A 6 18.10 4.69 20.96
CA ASN A 6 17.41 3.71 21.79
C ASN A 6 17.38 2.31 21.17
N MET A 7 17.84 2.14 19.94
CA MET A 7 17.84 0.84 19.24
C MET A 7 18.54 -0.26 20.03
N ASN A 8 19.64 0.05 20.72
CA ASN A 8 20.36 -0.92 21.53
C ASN A 8 19.66 -1.29 22.84
N LYS A 9 18.64 -0.54 23.25
CA LYS A 9 17.87 -0.77 24.49
C LYS A 9 16.61 -1.60 24.23
N VAL A 10 16.15 -1.70 22.98
CA VAL A 10 14.96 -2.47 22.60
C VAL A 10 15.40 -3.76 21.96
N THR A 11 15.16 -4.87 22.64
CA THR A 11 15.58 -6.20 22.20
C THR A 11 14.47 -6.98 21.51
N PHE A 12 13.25 -6.82 21.98
CA PHE A 12 12.06 -7.44 21.37
C PHE A 12 10.78 -6.77 21.86
N GLY A 13 9.67 -7.05 21.18
CA GLY A 13 8.33 -6.63 21.58
C GLY A 13 7.28 -7.64 21.15
N PHE A 14 6.16 -7.64 21.85
CA PHE A 14 4.99 -8.43 21.48
C PHE A 14 3.77 -7.52 21.31
N SER A 15 3.05 -7.68 20.21
CA SER A 15 1.73 -7.10 20.04
C SER A 15 0.71 -7.96 20.80
N LEU A 16 -0.06 -7.32 21.65
CA LEU A 16 -1.11 -7.99 22.43
C LEU A 16 -2.48 -7.54 21.93
N SER A 17 -3.44 -8.46 21.91
CA SER A 17 -4.84 -8.07 21.71
C SER A 17 -5.32 -7.16 22.86
N LYS A 18 -6.35 -6.34 22.60
CA LYS A 18 -6.98 -5.50 23.63
C LYS A 18 -7.37 -6.32 24.87
N ARG A 19 -7.91 -7.52 24.67
CA ARG A 19 -8.27 -8.44 25.77
C ARG A 19 -7.05 -8.84 26.62
N GLN A 20 -5.95 -9.23 25.99
CA GLN A 20 -4.72 -9.61 26.67
C GLN A 20 -4.09 -8.44 27.40
N GLY A 21 -4.01 -7.27 26.76
CA GLY A 21 -3.48 -6.05 27.39
C GLY A 21 -4.32 -5.63 28.61
N ASN A 22 -5.64 -5.67 28.51
CA ASN A 22 -6.52 -5.37 29.64
C ASN A 22 -6.39 -6.39 30.78
N HIS A 23 -6.16 -7.67 30.47
CA HIS A 23 -5.91 -8.68 31.49
C HIS A 23 -4.63 -8.38 32.28
N LEU A 24 -3.53 -8.06 31.58
CA LEU A 24 -2.28 -7.69 32.23
C LEU A 24 -2.40 -6.42 33.09
N ARG A 25 -3.11 -5.40 32.61
CA ARG A 25 -3.37 -4.18 33.41
C ARG A 25 -4.08 -4.51 34.71
N LYS A 26 -5.15 -5.32 34.66
CA LYS A 26 -5.90 -5.75 35.85
C LYS A 26 -5.05 -6.58 36.82
N LEU A 27 -4.05 -7.31 36.34
CA LEU A 27 -3.12 -8.02 37.23
C LEU A 27 -2.18 -7.06 37.95
N LEU A 28 -1.68 -6.04 37.25
CA LEU A 28 -0.79 -5.01 37.80
C LEU A 28 -1.50 -4.11 38.83
N GLU A 29 -2.80 -3.84 38.66
CA GLU A 29 -3.63 -3.08 39.61
C GLU A 29 -3.72 -3.74 40.99
N LYS A 30 -3.37 -5.02 41.13
CA LYS A 30 -3.49 -5.79 42.36
C LYS A 30 -2.25 -5.74 43.26
N ASP A 31 -1.29 -4.86 42.98
CA ASP A 31 0.00 -4.76 43.69
C ASP A 31 0.76 -6.08 43.84
N LYS A 32 0.52 -7.01 42.94
CA LYS A 32 1.22 -8.32 42.95
C LYS A 32 2.25 -8.34 41.81
N PRO A 33 3.43 -8.94 42.04
CA PRO A 33 4.43 -9.07 40.99
C PRO A 33 3.90 -9.97 39.87
N VAL A 34 3.88 -9.43 38.66
CA VAL A 34 3.53 -10.18 37.46
C VAL A 34 4.79 -10.66 36.76
N LYS A 35 4.94 -11.99 36.67
CA LYS A 35 6.07 -12.61 35.94
C LYS A 35 5.60 -13.05 34.58
N LEU A 36 6.34 -12.66 33.53
CA LEU A 36 6.14 -13.11 32.17
C LEU A 36 7.27 -14.01 31.71
N LYS A 37 6.94 -15.06 30.96
CA LYS A 37 7.93 -15.89 30.28
C LYS A 37 7.81 -15.62 28.79
N ALA A 38 8.88 -15.12 28.18
CA ALA A 38 8.97 -14.88 26.76
C ALA A 38 9.99 -15.82 26.12
N LYS A 39 9.70 -16.35 24.94
CA LYS A 39 10.64 -17.07 24.09
C LYS A 39 10.73 -16.32 22.78
N VAL A 40 11.92 -15.86 22.42
CA VAL A 40 12.21 -15.16 21.18
C VAL A 40 13.26 -15.94 20.41
N GLU A 41 12.91 -16.39 19.22
CA GLU A 41 13.81 -17.04 18.27
C GLU A 41 13.92 -16.14 17.04
N ALA A 42 14.82 -15.17 17.13
CA ALA A 42 15.05 -14.19 16.07
C ALA A 42 16.55 -13.90 15.96
N ARG A 43 16.96 -13.52 14.75
CA ARG A 43 18.33 -13.10 14.47
C ARG A 43 18.33 -11.96 13.46
N LEU A 44 19.29 -11.08 13.57
CA LEU A 44 19.64 -10.13 12.53
C LEU A 44 20.61 -10.78 11.56
N PHE A 45 20.40 -10.58 10.28
CA PHE A 45 21.29 -11.08 9.23
C PHE A 45 21.35 -10.09 8.09
N ALA A 46 22.44 -10.10 7.34
CA ALA A 46 22.56 -9.32 6.11
C ALA A 46 21.66 -9.94 5.05
N GLY A 47 20.91 -9.10 4.34
CA GLY A 47 19.99 -9.53 3.30
C GLY A 47 19.57 -8.35 2.45
N ASN A 48 18.87 -8.61 1.34
CA ASN A 48 18.30 -7.61 0.46
C ASN A 48 16.78 -7.64 0.58
N LEU A 49 16.17 -6.50 0.31
CA LEU A 49 14.75 -6.36 0.07
C LEU A 49 14.57 -6.02 -1.41
N ASP A 50 14.06 -6.97 -2.17
CA ASP A 50 13.95 -6.83 -3.61
C ASP A 50 12.79 -5.93 -4.00
N VAL A 51 12.99 -5.15 -5.06
CA VAL A 51 11.97 -4.34 -5.73
C VAL A 51 11.74 -4.93 -7.11
N VAL A 52 10.48 -5.27 -7.42
CA VAL A 52 10.10 -5.77 -8.74
C VAL A 52 9.46 -4.64 -9.53
N THR A 53 9.87 -4.46 -10.77
CA THR A 53 9.31 -3.42 -11.65
C THR A 53 8.93 -3.97 -13.01
N ALA A 54 7.89 -3.40 -13.61
CA ALA A 54 7.52 -3.60 -14.99
C ALA A 54 7.08 -2.28 -15.61
N THR A 55 7.19 -2.16 -16.93
CA THR A 55 6.77 -0.95 -17.63
C THR A 55 5.98 -1.25 -18.90
N ILE A 56 4.94 -0.48 -19.13
CA ILE A 56 4.30 -0.36 -20.45
C ILE A 56 4.75 0.98 -21.02
N GLN A 57 5.64 0.92 -22.02
CA GLN A 57 6.24 2.11 -22.63
C GLN A 57 5.20 2.97 -23.33
N GLY A 58 5.20 4.25 -23.01
CA GLY A 58 4.34 5.23 -23.66
C GLY A 58 4.83 5.70 -25.03
N SER A 59 3.96 6.37 -25.79
CA SER A 59 4.30 7.06 -27.05
C SER A 59 3.25 8.13 -27.34
N PRO A 60 3.61 9.39 -27.61
CA PRO A 60 4.98 9.91 -27.81
C PRO A 60 5.67 10.41 -26.51
N LYS A 61 4.99 10.46 -25.37
CA LYS A 61 5.49 11.05 -24.12
C LYS A 61 6.14 10.01 -23.21
N GLN A 62 7.03 9.21 -23.75
CA GLN A 62 7.66 8.08 -23.02
C GLN A 62 8.48 8.50 -21.80
N ASN A 63 8.92 9.75 -21.72
CA ASN A 63 9.70 10.28 -20.58
C ASN A 63 8.81 10.82 -19.45
N GLU A 64 7.51 10.94 -19.64
CA GLU A 64 6.54 11.20 -18.59
C GLU A 64 6.00 9.86 -18.08
N GLU A 65 6.00 9.66 -16.75
CA GLU A 65 5.62 8.37 -16.16
C GLU A 65 4.45 8.50 -15.18
N VAL A 66 3.60 7.49 -15.19
CA VAL A 66 2.58 7.26 -14.17
C VAL A 66 2.99 6.03 -13.37
N PHE A 67 3.05 6.14 -12.04
CA PHE A 67 3.39 5.05 -11.14
C PHE A 67 2.14 4.39 -10.58
N LEU A 68 2.13 3.07 -10.61
CA LEU A 68 1.22 2.25 -9.84
C LEU A 68 2.07 1.39 -8.90
N ILE A 69 1.80 1.46 -7.62
CA ILE A 69 2.64 0.85 -6.57
C ILE A 69 1.79 -0.02 -5.67
N ALA A 70 2.34 -1.15 -5.24
CA ALA A 70 1.81 -1.97 -4.16
C ALA A 70 2.98 -2.55 -3.36
N HIS A 71 2.83 -2.68 -2.04
CA HIS A 71 3.87 -3.35 -1.27
C HIS A 71 3.71 -4.88 -1.29
N LEU A 72 4.85 -5.58 -1.31
CA LEU A 72 4.91 -7.06 -1.32
C LEU A 72 5.11 -7.67 0.07
N CYS A 73 5.75 -6.92 0.97
CA CYS A 73 6.13 -7.45 2.26
C CYS A 73 4.99 -7.37 3.28
N HIS A 74 4.94 -8.36 4.16
CA HIS A 74 4.12 -8.35 5.36
C HIS A 74 4.75 -9.27 6.41
N PRO A 75 4.67 -8.96 7.73
CA PRO A 75 5.24 -9.80 8.78
C PRO A 75 4.67 -11.22 8.85
N LYS A 76 3.45 -11.42 8.36
CA LYS A 76 2.76 -12.72 8.26
C LYS A 76 1.98 -12.77 6.94
N PRO A 77 1.66 -13.96 6.43
CA PRO A 77 0.77 -14.08 5.28
C PRO A 77 -0.54 -13.33 5.52
N SER A 78 -0.89 -12.44 4.60
CA SER A 78 -2.11 -11.64 4.66
C SER A 78 -2.70 -11.49 3.27
N ALA A 79 -3.99 -11.84 3.13
CA ALA A 79 -4.68 -11.79 1.84
C ALA A 79 -4.99 -10.36 1.40
N ASN A 80 -5.42 -9.51 2.35
CA ASN A 80 -5.78 -8.13 2.03
C ASN A 80 -4.58 -7.19 2.11
N ASP A 81 -3.78 -7.26 3.15
CA ASP A 81 -2.59 -6.44 3.37
C ASP A 81 -1.31 -7.25 3.10
N ASN A 82 -0.69 -7.18 1.92
CA ASN A 82 -1.18 -6.45 0.75
C ASN A 82 -1.14 -7.36 -0.50
N ALA A 83 -1.52 -8.64 -0.35
CA ALA A 83 -1.61 -9.53 -1.50
C ALA A 83 -2.72 -9.06 -2.47
N SER A 84 -3.78 -8.40 -1.95
CA SER A 84 -4.83 -7.84 -2.79
C SER A 84 -4.32 -6.70 -3.68
N GLY A 85 -3.59 -5.73 -3.14
CA GLY A 85 -3.01 -4.64 -3.92
C GLY A 85 -1.97 -5.14 -4.91
N SER A 86 -1.09 -6.04 -4.49
CA SER A 86 -0.07 -6.65 -5.35
C SER A 86 -0.69 -7.47 -6.49
N GLY A 87 -1.75 -8.23 -6.22
CA GLY A 87 -2.48 -9.00 -7.22
C GLY A 87 -3.24 -8.11 -8.20
N LEU A 88 -3.92 -7.07 -7.69
CA LEU A 88 -4.60 -6.09 -8.55
C LEU A 88 -3.61 -5.35 -9.46
N LEU A 89 -2.46 -4.96 -8.94
CA LEU A 89 -1.40 -4.30 -9.73
C LEU A 89 -0.94 -5.19 -10.89
N LEU A 90 -0.75 -6.48 -10.65
CA LEU A 90 -0.38 -7.46 -11.68
C LEU A 90 -1.49 -7.61 -12.73
N GLU A 91 -2.74 -7.68 -12.29
CA GLU A 91 -3.88 -7.82 -13.19
C GLU A 91 -4.10 -6.56 -14.05
N ILE A 92 -3.88 -5.37 -13.49
CA ILE A 92 -3.90 -4.12 -14.27
C ILE A 92 -2.83 -4.16 -15.36
N ALA A 93 -1.60 -4.56 -15.02
CA ALA A 93 -0.50 -4.67 -15.98
C ALA A 93 -0.85 -5.64 -17.12
N ARG A 94 -1.35 -6.83 -16.78
CA ARG A 94 -1.78 -7.85 -17.73
C ARG A 94 -2.92 -7.35 -18.63
N SER A 95 -3.95 -6.76 -18.03
CA SER A 95 -5.14 -6.29 -18.75
C SER A 95 -4.82 -5.15 -19.72
N VAL A 96 -4.06 -4.16 -19.28
CA VAL A 96 -3.66 -3.02 -20.13
C VAL A 96 -2.80 -3.52 -21.30
N GLN A 97 -1.83 -4.39 -21.04
CA GLN A 97 -0.99 -4.96 -22.09
C GLN A 97 -1.82 -5.75 -23.12
N THR A 98 -2.74 -6.60 -22.64
CA THR A 98 -3.62 -7.38 -23.52
C THR A 98 -4.52 -6.48 -24.38
N LEU A 99 -5.09 -5.41 -23.81
CA LEU A 99 -5.93 -4.46 -24.55
C LEU A 99 -5.16 -3.74 -25.67
N ILE A 100 -3.90 -3.41 -25.40
CA ILE A 100 -3.00 -2.79 -26.39
C ILE A 100 -2.67 -3.80 -27.50
N GLU A 101 -2.26 -5.02 -27.16
CA GLU A 101 -1.88 -6.07 -28.10
C GLU A 101 -3.04 -6.51 -29.02
N THR A 102 -4.25 -6.51 -28.48
CA THR A 102 -5.47 -6.85 -29.26
C THR A 102 -6.05 -5.66 -30.00
N GLY A 103 -5.43 -4.48 -29.94
CA GLY A 103 -5.90 -3.27 -30.62
C GLY A 103 -7.19 -2.66 -30.05
N ARG A 104 -7.65 -3.13 -28.88
CA ARG A 104 -8.86 -2.63 -28.21
C ARG A 104 -8.65 -1.28 -27.53
N THR A 105 -7.42 -0.94 -27.23
CA THR A 105 -7.01 0.34 -26.67
C THR A 105 -5.72 0.80 -27.34
N PRO A 106 -5.57 2.09 -27.65
CA PRO A 106 -4.31 2.61 -28.14
C PRO A 106 -3.23 2.53 -27.05
N ARG A 107 -1.97 2.49 -27.47
CA ARG A 107 -0.85 2.59 -26.56
C ARG A 107 -0.93 3.92 -25.77
N PRO A 108 -0.71 3.91 -24.43
CA PRO A 108 -0.76 5.13 -23.65
C PRO A 108 0.30 6.13 -24.12
N SER A 109 -0.02 7.44 -24.03
CA SER A 109 0.96 8.47 -24.38
C SER A 109 2.15 8.48 -23.40
N ARG A 110 1.89 8.24 -22.13
CA ARG A 110 2.90 8.19 -21.05
C ARG A 110 3.26 6.76 -20.70
N THR A 111 4.46 6.56 -20.22
CA THR A 111 4.89 5.27 -19.69
C THR A 111 4.14 4.97 -18.39
N ILE A 112 3.63 3.76 -18.26
CA ILE A 112 3.06 3.25 -17.00
C ILE A 112 4.11 2.37 -16.36
N ARG A 113 4.51 2.70 -15.14
CA ARG A 113 5.45 1.91 -14.34
C ARG A 113 4.71 1.24 -13.20
N PHE A 114 4.84 -0.05 -13.11
CA PHE A 114 4.33 -0.90 -12.05
C PHE A 114 5.47 -1.22 -11.11
N ILE A 115 5.26 -1.08 -9.79
CA ILE A 115 6.32 -1.24 -8.80
C ILE A 115 5.77 -2.04 -7.62
N TRP A 116 6.41 -3.17 -7.32
CA TRP A 116 6.19 -3.94 -6.11
C TRP A 116 7.39 -3.73 -5.19
N VAL A 117 7.17 -3.18 -4.03
CA VAL A 117 8.23 -2.71 -3.11
C VAL A 117 8.05 -3.25 -1.70
N PRO A 118 9.08 -3.26 -0.88
CA PRO A 118 8.93 -3.27 0.57
C PRO A 118 8.18 -2.01 1.02
N GLU A 119 7.24 -2.18 1.96
CA GLU A 119 6.36 -1.11 2.44
C GLU A 119 7.16 0.13 2.91
N THR A 120 6.66 1.32 2.59
CA THR A 120 7.19 2.62 2.97
C THR A 120 8.66 2.85 2.58
N PHE A 121 9.58 2.13 3.21
CA PHE A 121 11.02 2.32 3.00
C PHE A 121 11.49 1.86 1.62
N GLY A 122 10.83 0.86 1.05
CA GLY A 122 11.15 0.40 -0.30
C GLY A 122 10.90 1.46 -1.37
N THR A 123 9.77 2.18 -1.27
CA THR A 123 9.48 3.29 -2.18
C THR A 123 10.50 4.41 -2.04
N ILE A 124 10.84 4.80 -0.81
CA ILE A 124 11.85 5.84 -0.54
C ILE A 124 13.21 5.43 -1.09
N ALA A 125 13.66 4.21 -0.80
CA ALA A 125 14.94 3.70 -1.28
C ALA A 125 14.98 3.57 -2.80
N TYR A 126 13.88 3.11 -3.41
CA TYR A 126 13.77 3.01 -4.86
C TYR A 126 13.89 4.36 -5.55
N LEU A 127 13.14 5.36 -5.10
CA LEU A 127 13.20 6.72 -5.66
C LEU A 127 14.55 7.39 -5.41
N HIS A 128 15.17 7.16 -4.26
CA HIS A 128 16.52 7.65 -3.98
C HIS A 128 17.59 7.02 -4.87
N SER A 129 17.43 5.74 -5.22
CA SER A 129 18.37 5.04 -6.14
C SER A 129 18.16 5.39 -7.61
N HIS A 130 17.07 6.08 -7.94
CA HIS A 130 16.66 6.45 -9.30
C HIS A 130 16.31 7.94 -9.32
N GLU A 131 17.30 8.77 -9.10
CA GLU A 131 17.15 10.24 -8.92
C GLU A 131 16.48 10.93 -10.11
N GLU A 132 16.51 10.33 -11.28
CA GLU A 132 15.85 10.83 -12.50
C GLU A 132 14.31 10.64 -12.47
N LEU A 133 13.80 9.65 -11.74
CA LEU A 133 12.38 9.29 -11.77
C LEU A 133 11.45 10.37 -11.20
N PRO A 134 11.76 11.06 -10.09
CA PRO A 134 10.89 12.11 -9.55
C PRO A 134 10.59 13.23 -10.56
N SER A 135 11.55 13.56 -11.43
CA SER A 135 11.34 14.60 -12.46
C SER A 135 10.47 14.13 -13.63
N ARG A 136 10.31 12.83 -13.81
CA ARG A 136 9.48 12.20 -14.85
C ARG A 136 8.08 11.84 -14.35
N LEU A 137 7.88 11.77 -13.05
CA LEU A 137 6.64 11.36 -12.43
C LEU A 137 5.56 12.42 -12.56
N VAL A 138 4.47 12.08 -13.25
CA VAL A 138 3.30 12.94 -13.43
C VAL A 138 2.22 12.64 -12.38
N ALA A 139 2.06 11.38 -12.04
CA ALA A 139 1.07 10.90 -11.06
C ALA A 139 1.50 9.56 -10.48
N GLY A 140 1.01 9.27 -9.28
CA GLY A 140 1.21 7.97 -8.63
C GLY A 140 -0.02 7.53 -7.86
N VAL A 141 -0.32 6.23 -7.90
CA VAL A 141 -1.40 5.61 -7.13
C VAL A 141 -0.84 4.41 -6.37
N ASN A 142 -1.06 4.38 -5.07
CA ASN A 142 -0.75 3.23 -4.23
C ASN A 142 -2.00 2.35 -4.07
N LEU A 143 -1.84 1.05 -4.29
CA LEU A 143 -2.88 0.05 -4.12
C LEU A 143 -2.59 -0.74 -2.85
N ASP A 144 -3.41 -0.52 -1.84
CA ASP A 144 -3.23 -1.14 -0.53
C ASP A 144 -4.57 -1.54 0.05
N MET A 145 -4.67 -2.80 0.49
CA MET A 145 -5.87 -3.36 1.12
C MET A 145 -7.15 -3.20 0.27
N VAL A 146 -7.07 -3.51 -1.01
CA VAL A 146 -8.16 -3.26 -2.00
C VAL A 146 -9.07 -4.47 -2.23
N GLY A 147 -8.89 -5.58 -1.52
CA GLY A 147 -9.61 -6.85 -1.74
C GLY A 147 -10.45 -7.33 -0.56
N GLN A 148 -10.78 -6.46 0.39
CA GLN A 148 -11.52 -6.85 1.58
C GLN A 148 -13.04 -6.95 1.30
N ASP A 149 -13.66 -8.01 1.81
CA ASP A 149 -15.12 -8.10 1.87
C ASP A 149 -15.66 -7.07 2.87
N GLN A 150 -16.34 -6.05 2.36
CA GLN A 150 -16.78 -4.91 3.17
C GLN A 150 -17.91 -5.28 4.12
N GLU A 151 -18.79 -6.21 3.73
CA GLU A 151 -19.91 -6.64 4.58
C GLU A 151 -19.44 -7.50 5.74
N LEU A 152 -18.61 -8.50 5.48
CA LEU A 152 -18.07 -9.38 6.51
C LEU A 152 -17.16 -8.64 7.48
N CYS A 153 -16.32 -7.75 6.96
CA CYS A 153 -15.33 -7.04 7.77
C CYS A 153 -15.85 -5.73 8.35
N LYS A 154 -17.06 -5.29 7.98
CA LYS A 154 -17.64 -3.99 8.37
C LYS A 154 -16.69 -2.83 8.06
N SER A 155 -16.10 -2.86 6.88
CA SER A 155 -15.13 -1.88 6.38
C SER A 155 -15.67 -1.13 5.18
N SER A 156 -14.93 -0.11 4.74
CA SER A 156 -15.20 0.67 3.54
C SER A 156 -13.95 0.77 2.69
N LEU A 157 -14.11 0.97 1.39
CA LEU A 157 -13.01 1.41 0.54
C LEU A 157 -12.65 2.84 0.92
N LEU A 158 -11.37 3.07 1.21
CA LEU A 158 -10.85 4.39 1.53
C LEU A 158 -10.04 4.92 0.36
N LEU A 159 -10.21 6.19 0.06
CA LEU A 159 -9.41 6.93 -0.90
C LEU A 159 -8.61 7.99 -0.14
N ASP A 160 -7.35 7.68 0.15
CA ASP A 160 -6.44 8.63 0.76
C ASP A 160 -5.93 9.62 -0.29
N ARG A 161 -6.07 10.89 0.00
CA ARG A 161 -5.68 11.99 -0.88
C ARG A 161 -4.42 12.67 -0.38
N THR A 162 -3.71 13.35 -1.29
CA THR A 162 -2.66 14.27 -0.86
C THR A 162 -3.26 15.41 -0.06
N PRO A 163 -2.56 15.96 0.94
CA PRO A 163 -3.06 17.07 1.74
C PRO A 163 -3.25 18.33 0.86
N ASP A 164 -4.15 19.23 1.27
CA ASP A 164 -4.45 20.46 0.56
C ASP A 164 -3.23 21.37 0.39
N SER A 165 -2.24 21.25 1.26
CA SER A 165 -0.92 21.90 1.13
C SER A 165 -0.09 21.40 -0.06
N LEU A 166 -0.43 20.24 -0.62
CA LEU A 166 0.16 19.65 -1.81
C LEU A 166 -0.96 19.25 -2.78
N PRO A 167 -1.64 20.21 -3.42
CA PRO A 167 -2.80 19.93 -4.25
C PRO A 167 -2.41 19.13 -5.50
N SER A 168 -3.29 18.20 -5.88
CA SER A 168 -3.13 17.38 -7.07
C SER A 168 -4.47 17.19 -7.76
N TYR A 169 -4.50 17.37 -9.07
CA TYR A 169 -5.67 17.04 -9.92
C TYR A 169 -6.06 15.55 -9.80
N LEU A 170 -5.12 14.72 -9.39
CA LEU A 170 -5.33 13.28 -9.23
C LEU A 170 -6.38 12.98 -8.17
N ASN A 171 -6.46 13.78 -7.12
CA ASN A 171 -7.45 13.63 -6.05
C ASN A 171 -8.88 13.65 -6.62
N ASP A 172 -9.19 14.66 -7.41
CA ASP A 172 -10.52 14.85 -8.00
C ASP A 172 -10.79 13.82 -9.11
N LEU A 173 -9.77 13.51 -9.91
CA LEU A 173 -9.88 12.53 -11.00
C LEU A 173 -10.21 11.14 -10.44
N VAL A 174 -9.45 10.66 -9.44
CA VAL A 174 -9.66 9.31 -8.86
C VAL A 174 -11.01 9.25 -8.16
N LEU A 175 -11.39 10.28 -7.41
CA LEU A 175 -12.70 10.37 -6.77
C LEU A 175 -13.83 10.26 -7.81
N SER A 176 -13.79 11.08 -8.86
CA SER A 176 -14.80 11.09 -9.92
C SER A 176 -14.90 9.74 -10.66
N LEU A 177 -13.76 9.10 -10.94
CA LEU A 177 -13.74 7.78 -11.57
C LEU A 177 -14.30 6.70 -10.65
N THR A 178 -13.98 6.74 -9.34
CA THR A 178 -14.50 5.81 -8.37
C THR A 178 -16.03 5.93 -8.24
N GLU A 179 -16.54 7.14 -8.07
CA GLU A 179 -17.98 7.40 -8.01
C GLU A 179 -18.73 6.92 -9.25
N ARG A 180 -18.16 7.14 -10.44
CA ARG A 180 -18.73 6.67 -11.70
C ARG A 180 -18.75 5.14 -11.76
N SER A 181 -17.65 4.49 -11.41
CA SER A 181 -17.55 3.04 -11.43
C SER A 181 -18.53 2.39 -10.46
N VAL A 182 -18.68 2.92 -9.25
CA VAL A 182 -19.67 2.40 -8.29
C VAL A 182 -21.08 2.52 -8.85
N LYS A 183 -21.46 3.66 -9.43
CA LYS A 183 -22.79 3.85 -10.03
C LYS A 183 -23.05 2.93 -11.22
N GLU A 184 -22.02 2.58 -11.98
CA GLU A 184 -22.12 1.70 -13.15
C GLU A 184 -22.25 0.22 -12.75
N PHE A 185 -21.49 -0.23 -11.75
CA PHE A 185 -21.44 -1.64 -11.37
C PHE A 185 -22.40 -2.01 -10.22
N ASP A 186 -22.75 -1.07 -9.36
CA ASP A 186 -23.76 -1.27 -8.29
C ASP A 186 -24.53 0.03 -8.02
N PRO A 187 -25.58 0.31 -8.79
CA PRO A 187 -26.39 1.51 -8.61
C PRO A 187 -27.17 1.56 -7.28
N THR A 188 -27.21 0.45 -6.52
CA THR A 188 -27.90 0.38 -5.23
C THR A 188 -27.06 0.82 -4.05
N THR A 189 -25.73 0.81 -4.19
CA THR A 189 -24.81 1.27 -3.16
C THR A 189 -24.59 2.77 -3.28
N GLY A 190 -25.06 3.52 -2.30
CA GLY A 190 -24.67 4.91 -2.13
C GLY A 190 -23.21 5.01 -1.69
N PHE A 191 -22.34 5.56 -2.52
CA PHE A 191 -20.98 5.89 -2.12
C PHE A 191 -21.02 7.09 -1.17
N GLY A 192 -20.85 6.83 0.12
CA GLY A 192 -20.69 7.89 1.12
C GLY A 192 -19.27 8.41 1.09
N SER A 193 -19.01 9.58 0.52
CA SER A 193 -17.73 10.27 0.72
C SER A 193 -17.66 10.72 2.18
N ALA A 194 -16.85 10.06 2.99
CA ALA A 194 -16.43 10.64 4.26
C ALA A 194 -15.41 11.73 3.94
N SER A 195 -15.86 12.97 3.92
CA SER A 195 -14.96 14.13 3.99
C SER A 195 -14.49 14.27 5.43
N THR A 196 -13.24 14.01 5.71
CA THR A 196 -12.56 14.48 6.93
C THR A 196 -11.72 15.68 6.61
#